data_4e7f70d0bf0fcda379b03cd8f88b8f59
#
_entry.id   4e7f70d0bf0fcda379b03cd8f88b8f59
#
_cell.length_a   1.000
_cell.length_b   1.000
_cell.length_c   1.000
_cell.angle_alpha   90.00
_cell.angle_beta   90.00
_cell.angle_gamma   90.00
#
_symmetry.space_group_name_H-M   'P 1'
#
loop_
_entity.id
_entity.type
_entity.pdbx_description
1 polymer ?
#
loop_
_entity_poly.entity_id
_entity_poly.type
_entity_poly.pdbx_seq_one_letter_code
_entity_poly.pdbx_strand_id
1 'polypeptide(L)'
;MSDCMNTVSDFTNVREAVCVNVRKIMDACRDQDCSENVPVFLTADSQQALENATSVKARSAELLLAEVEVEPLPYQEGYYCVSCQFFYRVIADAVTCGVRPVTIYGLATTCKQAMLYGGAGTAGTFTSDGTPAMQQPVGVVEAVDPMVLSAGIAEIEPGQPQAIAVGELPEAVAAAFDDSLVLEGMESQLQVTLGQFSLMRLERQTQLLMPSYDYCMPEKACLSGDCGCPEDPCEAFARMQFPVSAFFPVDEETALCGDRDGCGCGGDSVRERSRTGDGARRK
;
A
#
# COMPACT_ATOMS: atom_id res chain seq x y z
N MET A 1 9.03 -28.85 -2.76
CA MET A 1 9.67 -28.98 -1.44
C MET A 1 11.14 -28.76 -1.65
N SER A 2 11.59 -27.55 -1.49
CA SER A 2 13.01 -27.20 -1.60
C SER A 2 13.28 -26.17 -0.53
N ASP A 3 14.04 -26.60 0.40
CA ASP A 3 14.82 -25.95 1.43
C ASP A 3 14.91 -24.41 1.38
N CYS A 4 14.07 -23.76 2.18
CA CYS A 4 14.37 -22.48 2.79
C CYS A 4 14.83 -22.73 4.23
N MET A 5 15.91 -23.48 4.39
CA MET A 5 16.58 -23.62 5.67
C MET A 5 18.02 -23.15 5.55
N ASN A 6 18.37 -22.30 6.51
CA ASN A 6 19.71 -21.89 6.91
C ASN A 6 20.43 -20.85 6.03
N THR A 7 20.05 -19.61 6.23
CA THR A 7 21.07 -18.63 6.61
C THR A 7 20.85 -18.30 8.09
N VAL A 8 21.56 -18.96 8.97
CA VAL A 8 21.87 -18.44 10.30
C VAL A 8 22.69 -17.18 10.01
N SER A 9 21.99 -16.06 9.85
CA SER A 9 22.62 -14.75 9.77
C SER A 9 23.36 -14.53 11.08
N ASP A 10 24.62 -14.18 10.96
CA ASP A 10 25.52 -13.81 12.02
C ASP A 10 24.85 -12.75 12.93
N PHE A 11 24.34 -13.18 14.08
CA PHE A 11 23.75 -12.28 15.09
C PHE A 11 24.80 -11.52 15.91
N THR A 12 26.02 -11.44 15.41
CA THR A 12 27.18 -10.87 16.13
C THR A 12 27.07 -9.38 16.40
N ASN A 13 26.14 -8.67 15.76
CA ASN A 13 25.95 -7.20 15.92
C ASN A 13 24.56 -6.81 16.40
N VAL A 14 23.80 -7.74 17.01
CA VAL A 14 22.52 -7.39 17.61
C VAL A 14 22.77 -6.58 18.88
N ARG A 15 22.27 -5.35 18.91
CA ARG A 15 22.42 -4.44 20.06
C ARG A 15 21.49 -4.84 21.19
N GLU A 16 20.24 -5.11 20.85
CA GLU A 16 19.20 -5.51 21.79
C GLU A 16 18.05 -6.23 21.08
N ALA A 17 17.14 -6.82 21.85
CA ALA A 17 15.88 -7.35 21.34
C ALA A 17 14.73 -6.42 21.78
N VAL A 18 14.07 -5.80 20.84
CA VAL A 18 12.99 -4.84 21.09
C VAL A 18 11.62 -5.41 20.76
N CYS A 19 10.62 -5.11 21.60
CA CYS A 19 9.24 -5.41 21.29
C CYS A 19 8.66 -4.30 20.42
N VAL A 20 8.23 -4.65 19.22
CA VAL A 20 7.62 -3.72 18.27
C VAL A 20 6.16 -4.10 18.02
N ASN A 21 5.30 -3.11 17.86
CA ASN A 21 3.93 -3.30 17.42
C ASN A 21 3.87 -3.01 15.91
N VAL A 22 3.54 -4.05 15.13
CA VAL A 22 3.53 -3.98 13.66
C VAL A 22 2.24 -4.52 13.10
N ARG A 23 1.91 -4.11 11.88
CA ARG A 23 0.86 -4.75 11.07
C ARG A 23 1.48 -5.96 10.37
N LYS A 24 1.09 -7.15 10.80
CA LYS A 24 1.49 -8.41 10.17
C LYS A 24 0.48 -8.79 9.10
N ILE A 25 0.96 -9.11 7.92
CA ILE A 25 0.16 -9.73 6.86
C ILE A 25 -0.17 -11.15 7.32
N MET A 26 -1.47 -11.43 7.46
CA MET A 26 -1.97 -12.73 7.88
C MET A 26 -2.15 -13.66 6.67
N ASP A 27 -2.72 -13.10 5.60
CA ASP A 27 -2.92 -13.79 4.33
C ASP A 27 -2.99 -12.78 3.20
N ALA A 28 -2.68 -13.20 1.98
CA ALA A 28 -2.69 -12.35 0.80
C ALA A 28 -2.96 -13.16 -0.47
N CYS A 29 -3.66 -12.57 -1.41
CA CYS A 29 -3.82 -13.10 -2.76
C CYS A 29 -3.50 -12.04 -3.81
N ARG A 30 -2.95 -12.47 -4.93
CA ARG A 30 -2.80 -11.68 -6.14
C ARG A 30 -3.87 -12.06 -7.14
N ASP A 31 -4.31 -11.11 -7.91
CA ASP A 31 -5.33 -11.35 -8.89
C ASP A 31 -5.05 -10.65 -10.22
N GLN A 32 -5.46 -11.32 -11.28
CA GLN A 32 -5.48 -10.85 -12.63
C GLN A 32 -6.87 -11.14 -13.19
N ASP A 33 -7.74 -10.15 -13.12
CA ASP A 33 -9.14 -10.28 -13.47
C ASP A 33 -9.46 -9.61 -14.80
N CYS A 34 -10.38 -10.19 -15.54
CA CYS A 34 -10.89 -9.65 -16.78
C CYS A 34 -12.42 -9.54 -16.67
N SER A 35 -12.90 -8.30 -16.50
CA SER A 35 -14.33 -8.00 -16.42
C SER A 35 -14.83 -7.63 -17.81
N GLU A 36 -15.69 -8.49 -18.38
CA GLU A 36 -16.27 -8.28 -19.71
C GLU A 36 -17.58 -7.50 -19.65
N ASN A 37 -17.84 -6.70 -20.67
CA ASN A 37 -19.10 -5.97 -20.86
C ASN A 37 -19.50 -5.10 -19.66
N VAL A 38 -18.52 -4.50 -19.00
CA VAL A 38 -18.77 -3.61 -17.86
C VAL A 38 -19.50 -2.37 -18.36
N PRO A 39 -20.71 -2.06 -17.81
CA PRO A 39 -21.45 -0.88 -18.18
C PRO A 39 -20.72 0.39 -17.74
N VAL A 40 -20.72 1.39 -18.61
CA VAL A 40 -20.15 2.72 -18.33
C VAL A 40 -21.28 3.74 -18.28
N PHE A 41 -21.41 4.44 -17.16
CA PHE A 41 -22.37 5.52 -16.95
C PHE A 41 -21.72 6.83 -17.36
N LEU A 42 -22.16 7.37 -18.47
CA LEU A 42 -21.58 8.56 -19.06
C LEU A 42 -22.10 9.83 -18.39
N THR A 43 -21.32 10.91 -18.49
CA THR A 43 -21.81 12.26 -18.19
C THR A 43 -22.88 12.65 -19.19
N ALA A 44 -23.74 13.63 -18.86
CA ALA A 44 -24.87 14.02 -19.70
C ALA A 44 -24.45 14.43 -21.12
N ASP A 45 -23.40 15.25 -21.24
CA ASP A 45 -22.85 15.66 -22.54
C ASP A 45 -22.26 14.47 -23.31
N SER A 46 -21.60 13.56 -22.61
CA SER A 46 -21.01 12.34 -23.19
C SER A 46 -22.05 11.35 -23.67
N GLN A 47 -23.18 11.23 -22.95
CA GLN A 47 -24.30 10.37 -23.35
C GLN A 47 -24.93 10.87 -24.64
N GLN A 48 -25.16 12.18 -24.77
CA GLN A 48 -25.68 12.79 -25.99
C GLN A 48 -24.72 12.55 -27.20
N ALA A 49 -23.41 12.60 -26.96
CA ALA A 49 -22.43 12.29 -28.00
C ALA A 49 -22.44 10.81 -28.40
N LEU A 50 -22.67 9.89 -27.43
CA LEU A 50 -22.79 8.45 -27.68
C LEU A 50 -24.00 8.10 -28.55
N GLU A 51 -25.17 8.70 -28.29
CA GLU A 51 -26.40 8.44 -29.04
C GLU A 51 -26.28 8.78 -30.54
N ASN A 52 -25.40 9.73 -30.86
CA ASN A 52 -25.11 10.10 -32.24
C ASN A 52 -23.91 9.37 -32.85
N ALA A 53 -23.27 8.50 -32.07
CA ALA A 53 -22.04 7.82 -32.50
C ALA A 53 -22.38 6.53 -33.28
N THR A 54 -21.57 6.26 -34.30
CA THR A 54 -21.62 5.00 -35.05
C THR A 54 -20.68 3.94 -34.49
N SER A 55 -19.65 4.37 -33.76
CA SER A 55 -18.70 3.49 -33.10
C SER A 55 -17.97 4.21 -31.98
N VAL A 56 -17.36 3.47 -31.09
CA VAL A 56 -16.56 4.00 -29.97
C VAL A 56 -15.18 3.37 -29.98
N LYS A 57 -14.18 4.18 -29.65
CA LYS A 57 -12.81 3.72 -29.45
C LYS A 57 -12.37 4.02 -28.02
N ALA A 58 -12.03 2.99 -27.26
CA ALA A 58 -11.45 3.16 -25.95
C ALA A 58 -10.10 3.85 -25.99
N ARG A 59 -9.83 4.71 -25.00
CA ARG A 59 -8.52 5.34 -24.79
C ARG A 59 -7.84 4.79 -23.54
N SER A 60 -8.47 4.98 -22.40
CA SER A 60 -7.91 4.60 -21.10
C SER A 60 -9.01 4.45 -20.05
N ALA A 61 -8.67 3.79 -18.96
CA ALA A 61 -9.43 3.83 -17.73
C ALA A 61 -8.48 4.14 -16.58
N GLU A 62 -8.96 4.88 -15.60
CA GLU A 62 -8.22 5.32 -14.42
C GLU A 62 -8.96 4.86 -13.17
N LEU A 63 -8.25 4.28 -12.22
CA LEU A 63 -8.81 3.88 -10.93
C LEU A 63 -8.98 5.11 -10.05
N LEU A 64 -10.22 5.50 -9.77
CA LEU A 64 -10.54 6.64 -8.91
C LEU A 64 -10.54 6.28 -7.43
N LEU A 65 -11.16 5.15 -7.10
CA LEU A 65 -11.38 4.71 -5.73
C LEU A 65 -11.52 3.19 -5.67
N ALA A 66 -11.11 2.62 -4.55
CA ALA A 66 -11.41 1.25 -4.16
C ALA A 66 -11.97 1.25 -2.74
N GLU A 67 -13.21 0.79 -2.57
CA GLU A 67 -13.83 0.59 -1.25
C GLU A 67 -13.66 -0.86 -0.83
N VAL A 68 -13.16 -1.05 0.40
CA VAL A 68 -12.82 -2.37 0.91
C VAL A 68 -13.63 -2.66 2.16
N GLU A 69 -14.37 -3.75 2.14
CA GLU A 69 -15.12 -4.26 3.27
C GLU A 69 -14.57 -5.61 3.72
N VAL A 70 -14.58 -5.85 5.03
CA VAL A 70 -14.10 -7.10 5.63
C VAL A 70 -15.16 -7.67 6.54
N GLU A 71 -15.68 -8.84 6.20
CA GLU A 71 -16.70 -9.52 6.96
C GLU A 71 -16.23 -10.90 7.43
N PRO A 72 -16.46 -11.29 8.71
CA PRO A 72 -16.14 -12.63 9.17
C PRO A 72 -17.02 -13.66 8.47
N LEU A 73 -16.42 -14.76 8.01
CA LEU A 73 -17.19 -15.85 7.42
C LEU A 73 -17.92 -16.65 8.50
N PRO A 74 -19.24 -16.82 8.36
CA PRO A 74 -20.00 -17.69 9.26
C PRO A 74 -19.45 -19.12 9.21
N TYR A 75 -19.28 -19.74 10.36
CA TYR A 75 -18.84 -21.14 10.51
C TYR A 75 -17.38 -21.46 10.13
N GLN A 76 -16.58 -20.46 9.74
CA GLN A 76 -15.15 -20.61 9.47
C GLN A 76 -14.34 -19.64 10.33
N GLU A 77 -13.99 -20.10 11.51
CA GLU A 77 -13.28 -19.27 12.49
C GLU A 77 -11.92 -18.79 11.92
N GLY A 78 -11.69 -17.48 11.99
CA GLY A 78 -10.46 -16.85 11.52
C GLY A 78 -10.42 -16.55 10.03
N TYR A 79 -11.45 -16.92 9.25
CA TYR A 79 -11.57 -16.55 7.85
C TYR A 79 -12.53 -15.38 7.65
N TYR A 80 -12.22 -14.56 6.68
CA TYR A 80 -12.96 -13.35 6.34
C TYR A 80 -13.19 -13.27 4.84
N CYS A 81 -14.35 -12.75 4.46
CA CYS A 81 -14.63 -12.30 3.11
C CYS A 81 -14.13 -10.85 2.99
N VAL A 82 -13.21 -10.62 2.08
CA VAL A 82 -12.77 -9.27 1.71
C VAL A 82 -13.45 -8.91 0.41
N SER A 83 -14.38 -7.95 0.46
CA SER A 83 -15.06 -7.41 -0.71
C SER A 83 -14.41 -6.09 -1.10
N CYS A 84 -14.14 -5.91 -2.37
CA CYS A 84 -13.60 -4.67 -2.90
C CYS A 84 -14.46 -4.19 -4.07
N GLN A 85 -14.95 -2.96 -3.97
CA GLN A 85 -15.63 -2.27 -5.07
C GLN A 85 -14.69 -1.25 -5.67
N PHE A 86 -14.43 -1.38 -6.97
CA PHE A 86 -13.57 -0.49 -7.73
C PHE A 86 -14.41 0.49 -8.55
N PHE A 87 -13.96 1.74 -8.60
CA PHE A 87 -14.58 2.82 -9.36
C PHE A 87 -13.57 3.35 -10.37
N TYR A 88 -13.94 3.33 -11.64
CA TYR A 88 -13.04 3.73 -12.74
C TYR A 88 -13.62 4.88 -13.55
N ARG A 89 -12.78 5.86 -13.88
CA ARG A 89 -13.08 6.83 -14.91
C ARG A 89 -12.65 6.28 -16.26
N VAL A 90 -13.62 5.98 -17.13
CA VAL A 90 -13.38 5.52 -18.50
C VAL A 90 -13.37 6.70 -19.45
N ILE A 91 -12.36 6.75 -20.32
CA ILE A 91 -12.18 7.74 -21.36
C ILE A 91 -12.26 7.03 -22.71
N ALA A 92 -13.16 7.47 -23.57
CA ALA A 92 -13.31 6.92 -24.91
C ALA A 92 -13.59 8.03 -25.94
N ASP A 93 -13.48 7.72 -27.21
CA ASP A 93 -13.83 8.60 -28.31
C ASP A 93 -15.08 8.07 -29.02
N ALA A 94 -16.13 8.87 -29.04
CA ALA A 94 -17.33 8.66 -29.83
C ALA A 94 -17.06 9.11 -31.28
N VAL A 95 -17.25 8.21 -32.23
CA VAL A 95 -16.96 8.44 -33.66
C VAL A 95 -18.27 8.53 -34.42
N THR A 96 -18.49 9.66 -35.08
CA THR A 96 -19.65 9.91 -35.95
C THR A 96 -19.17 10.13 -37.38
N CYS A 97 -19.89 9.60 -38.37
CA CYS A 97 -19.51 9.73 -39.79
C CYS A 97 -19.34 11.21 -40.20
N GLY A 98 -18.17 11.57 -40.72
CA GLY A 98 -17.90 12.92 -41.25
C GLY A 98 -17.62 14.00 -40.21
N VAL A 99 -17.56 13.67 -38.93
CA VAL A 99 -17.30 14.60 -37.83
C VAL A 99 -16.03 14.17 -37.08
N ARG A 100 -15.35 15.10 -36.43
CA ARG A 100 -14.23 14.77 -35.56
C ARG A 100 -14.72 13.95 -34.35
N PRO A 101 -13.95 12.92 -33.93
CA PRO A 101 -14.29 12.19 -32.73
C PRO A 101 -14.45 13.12 -31.51
N VAL A 102 -15.45 12.84 -30.71
CA VAL A 102 -15.72 13.54 -29.45
C VAL A 102 -15.26 12.66 -28.30
N THR A 103 -14.42 13.20 -27.41
CA THR A 103 -14.01 12.47 -26.21
C THR A 103 -15.16 12.45 -25.22
N ILE A 104 -15.47 11.25 -24.74
CA ILE A 104 -16.54 10.96 -23.78
C ILE A 104 -15.96 10.39 -22.47
N TYR A 105 -16.61 10.72 -21.38
CA TYR A 105 -16.21 10.36 -20.03
C TYR A 105 -17.35 9.65 -19.30
N GLY A 106 -17.01 8.64 -18.52
CA GLY A 106 -18.00 7.96 -17.71
C GLY A 106 -17.39 7.12 -16.61
N LEU A 107 -18.27 6.67 -15.72
CA LEU A 107 -17.98 5.81 -14.58
C LEU A 107 -18.25 4.36 -14.92
N ALA A 108 -17.28 3.50 -14.68
CA ALA A 108 -17.45 2.04 -14.63
C ALA A 108 -17.16 1.54 -13.21
N THR A 109 -17.86 0.49 -12.80
CA THR A 109 -17.65 -0.14 -11.49
C THR A 109 -17.50 -1.64 -11.64
N THR A 110 -16.60 -2.23 -10.85
CA THR A 110 -16.48 -3.69 -10.72
C THR A 110 -16.39 -4.05 -9.26
N CYS A 111 -16.84 -5.26 -8.92
CA CYS A 111 -16.78 -5.78 -7.56
C CYS A 111 -15.99 -7.08 -7.55
N LYS A 112 -15.16 -7.26 -6.52
CA LYS A 112 -14.36 -8.45 -6.31
C LYS A 112 -14.43 -8.92 -4.87
N GLN A 113 -14.37 -10.24 -4.69
CA GLN A 113 -14.38 -10.87 -3.37
C GLN A 113 -13.25 -11.89 -3.27
N ALA A 114 -12.62 -11.94 -2.11
CA ALA A 114 -11.62 -12.95 -1.78
C ALA A 114 -11.83 -13.46 -0.35
N MET A 115 -11.64 -14.77 -0.16
CA MET A 115 -11.62 -15.37 1.18
C MET A 115 -10.19 -15.45 1.67
N LEU A 116 -9.90 -14.77 2.77
CA LEU A 116 -8.56 -14.69 3.34
C LEU A 116 -8.58 -15.06 4.84
N TYR A 117 -7.47 -15.63 5.31
CA TYR A 117 -7.30 -15.95 6.72
C TYR A 117 -6.78 -14.73 7.48
N GLY A 118 -7.55 -14.22 8.44
CA GLY A 118 -7.20 -13.06 9.28
C GLY A 118 -6.90 -13.42 10.74
N GLY A 119 -6.95 -14.72 11.10
CA GLY A 119 -6.75 -15.20 12.47
C GLY A 119 -8.01 -15.12 13.34
N ALA A 120 -8.11 -16.03 14.29
CA ALA A 120 -9.25 -16.20 15.18
C ALA A 120 -9.21 -15.34 16.46
N GLY A 121 -8.24 -14.42 16.60
CA GLY A 121 -8.09 -13.61 17.81
C GLY A 121 -9.25 -12.63 18.01
N THR A 122 -9.87 -12.67 19.19
CA THR A 122 -11.02 -11.82 19.58
C THR A 122 -10.69 -10.78 20.65
N ALA A 123 -9.40 -10.64 21.02
CA ALA A 123 -8.98 -9.67 22.03
C ALA A 123 -9.22 -8.24 21.58
N GLY A 124 -10.00 -7.49 22.35
CA GLY A 124 -10.19 -6.05 22.13
C GLY A 124 -8.95 -5.27 22.58
N THR A 125 -8.57 -4.27 21.81
CA THR A 125 -7.53 -3.31 22.19
C THR A 125 -8.20 -2.00 22.59
N PHE A 126 -7.84 -1.48 23.76
CA PHE A 126 -8.34 -0.21 24.27
C PHE A 126 -7.13 0.70 24.49
N THR A 127 -7.21 1.93 24.01
CA THR A 127 -6.14 2.92 24.13
C THR A 127 -6.56 4.05 25.05
N SER A 128 -5.59 4.70 25.70
CA SER A 128 -5.84 5.81 26.63
C SER A 128 -6.39 7.07 25.95
N ASP A 129 -6.22 7.19 24.65
CA ASP A 129 -6.76 8.28 23.83
C ASP A 129 -8.24 8.08 23.46
N GLY A 130 -8.83 6.95 23.88
CA GLY A 130 -10.23 6.62 23.64
C GLY A 130 -10.55 6.18 22.21
N THR A 131 -9.53 6.01 21.35
CA THR A 131 -9.74 5.51 19.99
C THR A 131 -10.03 4.02 20.05
N PRO A 132 -11.23 3.54 19.64
CA PRO A 132 -11.50 2.12 19.59
C PRO A 132 -10.60 1.47 18.54
N ALA A 133 -9.66 0.64 19.00
CA ALA A 133 -8.86 -0.16 18.07
C ALA A 133 -9.72 -1.32 17.56
N MET A 134 -9.79 -1.46 16.25
CA MET A 134 -10.60 -2.50 15.60
C MET A 134 -10.09 -3.90 16.00
N GLN A 135 -11.00 -4.73 16.47
CA GLN A 135 -10.74 -6.14 16.79
C GLN A 135 -10.57 -6.99 15.52
N GLN A 136 -11.08 -6.50 14.40
CA GLN A 136 -11.05 -7.17 13.11
C GLN A 136 -9.74 -6.92 12.37
N PRO A 137 -9.30 -7.86 11.52
CA PRO A 137 -8.21 -7.60 10.60
C PRO A 137 -8.59 -6.49 9.62
N VAL A 138 -7.59 -5.76 9.15
CA VAL A 138 -7.75 -4.67 8.18
C VAL A 138 -7.53 -5.26 6.79
N GLY A 139 -8.50 -5.08 5.91
CA GLY A 139 -8.37 -5.36 4.48
C GLY A 139 -7.56 -4.26 3.81
N VAL A 140 -6.57 -4.65 3.04
CA VAL A 140 -5.76 -3.73 2.22
C VAL A 140 -5.79 -4.22 0.80
N VAL A 141 -6.11 -3.33 -0.13
CA VAL A 141 -6.11 -3.60 -1.57
C VAL A 141 -5.15 -2.64 -2.26
N GLU A 142 -4.26 -3.19 -3.05
CA GLU A 142 -3.39 -2.46 -3.96
C GLU A 142 -3.78 -2.83 -5.38
N ALA A 143 -4.02 -1.85 -6.23
CA ALA A 143 -4.41 -2.06 -7.61
C ALA A 143 -3.77 -0.99 -8.50
N VAL A 144 -3.50 -1.36 -9.75
CA VAL A 144 -3.02 -0.41 -10.78
C VAL A 144 -4.20 0.02 -11.64
N ASP A 145 -4.02 1.07 -12.44
CA ASP A 145 -5.02 1.47 -13.42
C ASP A 145 -5.36 0.29 -14.35
N PRO A 146 -6.65 0.06 -14.64
CA PRO A 146 -7.04 -1.05 -15.49
C PRO A 146 -6.69 -0.79 -16.96
N MET A 147 -6.42 -1.87 -17.68
CA MET A 147 -6.29 -1.82 -19.13
C MET A 147 -7.67 -1.96 -19.79
N VAL A 148 -8.00 -1.06 -20.71
CA VAL A 148 -9.20 -1.20 -21.52
C VAL A 148 -8.88 -2.12 -22.70
N LEU A 149 -9.44 -3.32 -22.70
CA LEU A 149 -9.18 -4.35 -23.70
C LEU A 149 -10.10 -4.22 -24.90
N SER A 150 -11.37 -3.82 -24.68
CA SER A 150 -12.34 -3.54 -25.74
C SER A 150 -13.35 -2.49 -25.28
N ALA A 151 -14.03 -1.86 -26.24
CA ALA A 151 -15.18 -1.01 -26.00
C ALA A 151 -16.20 -1.19 -27.12
N GLY A 152 -17.48 -1.11 -26.78
CA GLY A 152 -18.60 -1.24 -27.70
C GLY A 152 -19.80 -0.43 -27.25
N ILE A 153 -20.75 -0.25 -28.18
CA ILE A 153 -22.05 0.33 -27.89
C ILE A 153 -23.04 -0.83 -27.82
N ALA A 154 -23.79 -0.92 -26.73
CA ALA A 154 -24.90 -1.85 -26.57
C ALA A 154 -26.22 -1.09 -26.57
N GLU A 155 -27.20 -1.62 -27.29
CA GLU A 155 -28.59 -1.13 -27.20
C GLU A 155 -29.23 -1.71 -25.92
N ILE A 156 -29.95 -0.87 -25.20
CA ILE A 156 -30.65 -1.28 -23.97
C ILE A 156 -32.10 -1.55 -24.31
N GLU A 157 -32.55 -2.77 -24.02
CA GLU A 157 -33.97 -3.07 -24.12
C GLU A 157 -34.78 -2.37 -23.02
N PRO A 158 -35.92 -1.70 -23.37
CA PRO A 158 -36.76 -1.04 -22.37
C PRO A 158 -37.24 -2.01 -21.29
N GLY A 159 -36.87 -1.78 -20.04
CA GLY A 159 -37.30 -2.58 -18.89
C GLY A 159 -36.28 -3.56 -18.34
N GLN A 160 -35.09 -3.66 -18.88
CA GLN A 160 -33.98 -4.32 -18.17
C GLN A 160 -33.53 -3.43 -16.99
N PRO A 161 -33.54 -3.97 -15.77
CA PRO A 161 -32.94 -3.25 -14.65
C PRO A 161 -31.44 -3.08 -14.96
N GLN A 162 -31.01 -1.86 -15.15
CA GLN A 162 -29.59 -1.57 -15.20
C GLN A 162 -29.07 -1.79 -13.78
N ALA A 163 -28.44 -2.94 -13.58
CA ALA A 163 -27.95 -3.32 -12.28
C ALA A 163 -26.69 -2.51 -11.94
N ILE A 164 -26.93 -1.30 -11.46
CA ILE A 164 -26.04 -0.81 -10.43
C ILE A 164 -26.77 -0.96 -9.11
N ALA A 165 -26.30 -1.87 -8.26
CA ALA A 165 -26.40 -1.62 -6.85
C ALA A 165 -25.43 -0.45 -6.56
N VAL A 166 -25.78 0.73 -7.07
CA VAL A 166 -25.14 1.97 -6.67
C VAL A 166 -25.78 2.27 -5.32
N GLY A 167 -25.19 1.76 -4.27
CA GLY A 167 -25.19 2.45 -3.02
C GLY A 167 -24.79 3.90 -3.31
N GLU A 168 -25.07 4.82 -2.43
CA GLU A 168 -24.76 6.23 -2.64
C GLU A 168 -23.36 6.37 -3.22
N LEU A 169 -23.27 6.99 -4.41
CA LEU A 169 -21.99 7.18 -5.11
C LEU A 169 -21.04 7.96 -4.19
N PRO A 170 -19.82 7.46 -3.90
CA PRO A 170 -18.89 8.17 -3.03
C PRO A 170 -18.63 9.58 -3.54
N GLU A 171 -18.65 10.57 -2.64
CA GLU A 171 -18.45 11.99 -3.00
C GLU A 171 -17.14 12.20 -3.76
N ALA A 172 -16.09 11.46 -3.38
CA ALA A 172 -14.78 11.50 -4.06
C ALA A 172 -14.85 11.03 -5.52
N VAL A 173 -15.73 10.07 -5.82
CA VAL A 173 -15.96 9.58 -7.19
C VAL A 173 -16.79 10.57 -7.97
N ALA A 174 -17.87 11.10 -7.37
CA ALA A 174 -18.71 12.11 -8.01
C ALA A 174 -17.92 13.38 -8.39
N ALA A 175 -17.02 13.82 -7.51
CA ALA A 175 -16.15 14.99 -7.73
C ALA A 175 -15.13 14.81 -8.86
N ALA A 176 -14.90 13.59 -9.33
CA ALA A 176 -13.99 13.32 -10.45
C ALA A 176 -14.60 13.63 -11.83
N PHE A 177 -15.90 13.96 -11.89
CA PHE A 177 -16.61 14.27 -13.11
C PHE A 177 -17.11 15.73 -13.09
N ASP A 178 -16.91 16.43 -14.22
CA ASP A 178 -17.30 17.84 -14.34
C ASP A 178 -18.82 18.02 -14.48
N ASP A 179 -19.55 16.95 -14.84
CA ASP A 179 -21.01 16.97 -15.08
C ASP A 179 -21.66 15.72 -14.44
N SER A 180 -23.00 15.77 -14.32
CA SER A 180 -23.78 14.68 -13.75
C SER A 180 -23.74 13.40 -14.58
N LEU A 181 -23.63 12.25 -13.90
CA LEU A 181 -23.69 10.94 -14.54
C LEU A 181 -25.15 10.57 -14.86
N VAL A 182 -25.37 10.05 -16.06
CA VAL A 182 -26.68 9.52 -16.49
C VAL A 182 -26.75 8.06 -16.04
N LEU A 183 -27.62 7.79 -15.06
CA LEU A 183 -27.75 6.45 -14.45
C LEU A 183 -28.97 5.69 -15.00
N GLU A 184 -29.94 6.40 -15.56
CA GLU A 184 -31.22 5.84 -16.03
C GLU A 184 -31.67 6.50 -17.32
N GLY A 185 -32.55 5.83 -18.09
CA GLY A 185 -33.25 6.42 -19.23
C GLY A 185 -32.44 6.52 -20.52
N MET A 186 -31.32 5.82 -20.65
CA MET A 186 -30.51 5.81 -21.86
C MET A 186 -30.98 4.69 -22.83
N GLU A 187 -30.93 4.97 -24.14
CA GLU A 187 -31.23 4.01 -25.20
C GLU A 187 -30.00 3.19 -25.60
N SER A 188 -28.82 3.79 -25.49
CA SER A 188 -27.53 3.17 -25.80
C SER A 188 -26.58 3.30 -24.61
N GLN A 189 -25.82 2.25 -24.35
CA GLN A 189 -24.83 2.20 -23.26
C GLN A 189 -23.45 1.87 -23.79
N LEU A 190 -22.45 2.60 -23.32
CA LEU A 190 -21.05 2.22 -23.51
C LEU A 190 -20.76 1.00 -22.63
N GLN A 191 -20.19 -0.04 -23.22
CA GLN A 191 -19.67 -1.19 -22.51
C GLN A 191 -18.17 -1.33 -22.77
N VAL A 192 -17.42 -1.68 -21.73
CA VAL A 192 -15.97 -1.89 -21.83
C VAL A 192 -15.57 -3.23 -21.23
N THR A 193 -14.50 -3.82 -21.76
CA THR A 193 -13.82 -4.94 -21.11
C THR A 193 -12.56 -4.43 -20.45
N LEU A 194 -12.44 -4.65 -19.14
CA LEU A 194 -11.35 -4.16 -18.31
C LEU A 194 -10.49 -5.32 -17.80
N GLY A 195 -9.18 -5.20 -17.98
CA GLY A 195 -8.18 -6.07 -17.36
C GLY A 195 -7.55 -5.38 -16.16
N GLN A 196 -7.73 -5.95 -14.96
CA GLN A 196 -7.26 -5.38 -13.68
C GLN A 196 -6.26 -6.29 -13.01
N PHE A 197 -5.13 -5.71 -12.54
CA PHE A 197 -4.23 -6.36 -11.61
C PHE A 197 -4.43 -5.80 -10.21
N SER A 198 -4.60 -6.68 -9.23
CA SER A 198 -4.75 -6.28 -7.83
C SER A 198 -4.07 -7.25 -6.87
N LEU A 199 -3.74 -6.74 -5.69
CA LEU A 199 -3.25 -7.44 -4.52
C LEU A 199 -4.21 -7.18 -3.37
N MET A 200 -4.76 -8.23 -2.80
CA MET A 200 -5.63 -8.15 -1.62
C MET A 200 -4.94 -8.85 -0.45
N ARG A 201 -4.92 -8.22 0.71
CA ARG A 201 -4.34 -8.80 1.91
C ARG A 201 -5.11 -8.43 3.17
N LEU A 202 -5.03 -9.30 4.17
CA LEU A 202 -5.51 -9.04 5.52
C LEU A 202 -4.32 -8.78 6.45
N GLU A 203 -4.39 -7.67 7.17
CA GLU A 203 -3.38 -7.26 8.13
C GLU A 203 -3.97 -7.22 9.54
N ARG A 204 -3.17 -7.66 10.52
CA ARG A 204 -3.53 -7.58 11.93
C ARG A 204 -2.37 -7.01 12.74
N GLN A 205 -2.69 -6.15 13.71
CA GLN A 205 -1.68 -5.68 14.66
C GLN A 205 -1.16 -6.85 15.50
N THR A 206 0.15 -6.95 15.61
CA THR A 206 0.84 -8.02 16.32
C THR A 206 2.10 -7.46 16.98
N GLN A 207 2.38 -7.93 18.19
CA GLN A 207 3.63 -7.62 18.87
C GLN A 207 4.68 -8.66 18.50
N LEU A 208 5.81 -8.21 18.01
CA LEU A 208 6.95 -9.05 17.65
C LEU A 208 8.17 -8.62 18.44
N LEU A 209 8.93 -9.61 18.89
CA LEU A 209 10.28 -9.40 19.41
C LEU A 209 11.25 -9.44 18.23
N MET A 210 11.94 -8.33 17.98
CA MET A 210 12.85 -8.21 16.84
C MET A 210 14.25 -7.83 17.31
N PRO A 211 15.31 -8.40 16.69
CA PRO A 211 16.67 -7.94 16.93
C PRO A 211 16.85 -6.53 16.35
N SER A 212 17.36 -5.62 17.16
CA SER A 212 17.73 -4.27 16.74
C SER A 212 19.23 -4.21 16.53
N TYR A 213 19.66 -3.68 15.40
CA TYR A 213 21.07 -3.46 15.09
C TYR A 213 21.49 -2.04 15.37
N ASP A 214 20.75 -1.08 14.84
CA ASP A 214 20.95 0.37 15.06
C ASP A 214 19.74 1.14 14.50
N TYR A 215 19.71 2.46 14.74
CA TYR A 215 18.73 3.34 14.12
C TYR A 215 19.04 3.52 12.63
N CYS A 216 17.99 3.52 11.81
CA CYS A 216 18.11 3.78 10.38
C CYS A 216 18.21 5.29 10.16
N MET A 217 19.44 5.80 10.07
CA MET A 217 19.70 7.19 9.73
C MET A 217 19.70 7.36 8.21
N PRO A 218 18.93 8.32 7.64
CA PRO A 218 19.02 8.62 6.22
C PRO A 218 20.41 9.13 5.85
N GLU A 219 21.07 8.48 4.91
CA GLU A 219 22.39 8.90 4.40
C GLU A 219 22.28 10.06 3.40
N LYS A 220 21.13 10.19 2.75
CA LYS A 220 20.92 11.22 1.74
C LYS A 220 20.59 12.56 2.39
N ALA A 221 21.45 13.54 2.21
CA ALA A 221 21.16 14.92 2.55
C ALA A 221 20.12 15.53 1.59
N CYS A 222 19.23 16.39 2.12
CA CYS A 222 18.35 17.18 1.28
C CYS A 222 19.19 18.18 0.47
N LEU A 223 18.97 18.25 -0.84
CA LEU A 223 19.59 19.26 -1.68
C LEU A 223 18.92 20.61 -1.36
N SER A 224 19.61 21.45 -0.58
CA SER A 224 19.24 22.84 -0.45
C SER A 224 19.70 23.58 -1.70
N GLY A 225 18.80 24.32 -2.34
CA GLY A 225 19.18 25.21 -3.44
C GLY A 225 20.22 26.21 -2.93
N ASP A 226 21.32 26.33 -3.66
CA ASP A 226 22.44 27.23 -3.37
C ASP A 226 21.97 28.70 -3.37
N CYS A 227 21.80 29.27 -2.19
CA CYS A 227 21.65 30.70 -2.02
C CYS A 227 23.03 31.27 -1.65
N GLY A 228 23.83 31.55 -2.67
CA GLY A 228 25.18 32.10 -2.49
C GLY A 228 25.21 33.46 -1.77
N CYS A 229 25.55 33.42 -0.48
CA CYS A 229 26.02 34.57 0.29
C CYS A 229 27.29 34.18 1.06
N PRO A 230 28.44 34.83 0.84
CA PRO A 230 29.75 34.34 1.27
C PRO A 230 30.13 34.61 2.76
N GLU A 231 29.25 35.06 3.62
CA GLU A 231 29.50 35.20 5.06
C GLU A 231 28.28 34.86 5.90
N ASP A 232 27.62 33.73 5.55
CA ASP A 232 26.31 33.38 6.07
C ASP A 232 26.42 32.58 7.38
N PRO A 233 25.62 32.92 8.42
CA PRO A 233 25.39 32.09 9.61
C PRO A 233 25.03 30.63 9.27
N CYS A 234 24.47 30.38 8.09
CA CYS A 234 24.15 29.06 7.56
C CYS A 234 25.41 28.20 7.31
N GLU A 235 26.56 28.82 6.93
CA GLU A 235 27.82 28.09 6.76
C GLU A 235 28.38 27.59 8.10
N ALA A 236 28.22 28.39 9.16
CA ALA A 236 28.58 27.97 10.51
C ALA A 236 27.68 26.83 11.02
N PHE A 237 26.38 26.89 10.71
CA PHE A 237 25.40 25.85 11.04
C PHE A 237 25.66 24.54 10.27
N ALA A 238 26.04 24.62 9.00
CA ALA A 238 26.38 23.45 8.19
C ALA A 238 27.60 22.66 8.70
N ARG A 239 28.48 23.32 9.51
CA ARG A 239 29.64 22.68 10.16
C ARG A 239 29.29 22.00 11.49
N MET A 240 28.08 22.23 12.03
CA MET A 240 27.64 21.59 13.26
C MET A 240 27.31 20.11 13.00
N GLN A 241 27.63 19.27 13.97
CA GLN A 241 27.24 17.86 13.89
C GLN A 241 25.70 17.71 14.00
N PHE A 242 25.14 16.85 13.18
CA PHE A 242 23.71 16.54 13.24
C PHE A 242 23.36 15.94 14.62
N PRO A 243 22.39 16.51 15.38
CA PRO A 243 22.08 16.07 16.73
C PRO A 243 21.24 14.77 16.72
N VAL A 244 21.90 13.65 16.50
CA VAL A 244 21.25 12.31 16.40
C VAL A 244 20.39 12.02 17.61
N SER A 245 20.85 12.33 18.82
CA SER A 245 20.12 12.10 20.07
C SER A 245 18.84 12.92 20.23
N ALA A 246 18.68 14.00 19.46
CA ALA A 246 17.43 14.76 19.45
C ALA A 246 16.33 14.11 18.62
N PHE A 247 16.69 13.22 17.70
CA PHE A 247 15.75 12.56 16.78
C PHE A 247 15.46 11.11 17.17
N PHE A 248 16.40 10.47 17.86
CA PHE A 248 16.26 9.07 18.27
C PHE A 248 16.27 8.97 19.79
N PRO A 249 15.38 8.16 20.39
CA PRO A 249 15.39 7.94 21.82
C PRO A 249 16.73 7.32 22.23
N VAL A 250 17.38 7.92 23.21
CA VAL A 250 18.62 7.40 23.80
C VAL A 250 18.23 6.55 24.99
N ASP A 251 18.65 5.28 24.99
CA ASP A 251 18.45 4.41 26.15
C ASP A 251 19.29 4.93 27.32
N GLU A 252 18.77 4.82 28.56
CA GLU A 252 19.43 5.34 29.77
C GLU A 252 20.87 4.84 29.95
N GLU A 253 21.21 3.63 29.47
CA GLU A 253 22.55 3.08 29.49
C GLU A 253 23.53 3.81 28.56
N THR A 254 23.08 4.35 27.45
CA THR A 254 23.90 5.10 26.50
C THR A 254 24.17 6.52 26.99
N ALA A 255 23.26 7.12 27.76
CA ALA A 255 23.43 8.43 28.34
C ALA A 255 24.54 8.47 29.41
N LEU A 256 24.81 7.36 30.09
CA LEU A 256 25.87 7.24 31.10
C LEU A 256 27.27 7.07 30.52
N CYS A 257 27.42 6.74 29.24
CA CYS A 257 28.73 6.57 28.57
C CYS A 257 29.20 7.84 27.82
N GLY A 258 28.40 8.90 27.77
CA GLY A 258 28.64 10.09 26.94
C GLY A 258 29.70 11.08 27.46
N ASP A 259 30.24 10.90 28.70
CA ASP A 259 31.16 11.88 29.31
C ASP A 259 32.48 11.23 29.85
N ARG A 260 33.00 10.23 29.16
CA ARG A 260 34.38 9.79 29.42
C ARG A 260 35.15 9.74 28.11
N ASP A 261 35.86 10.86 27.89
CA ASP A 261 37.01 10.89 26.99
C ASP A 261 37.94 9.69 27.26
N GLY A 262 38.11 8.85 26.25
CA GLY A 262 39.19 7.87 26.20
C GLY A 262 38.88 6.42 26.55
N CYS A 263 38.06 5.73 25.79
CA CYS A 263 38.22 4.28 25.62
C CYS A 263 38.88 3.99 24.28
N GLY A 264 40.23 4.09 24.31
CA GLY A 264 41.07 3.56 23.24
C GLY A 264 40.94 2.04 23.21
N CYS A 265 40.45 1.51 22.13
CA CYS A 265 40.61 0.09 21.79
C CYS A 265 42.09 -0.18 21.47
N GLY A 266 42.89 -0.38 22.54
CA GLY A 266 44.26 -0.88 22.43
C GLY A 266 44.23 -2.38 22.07
N GLY A 267 44.63 -2.71 20.87
CA GLY A 267 44.93 -4.06 20.47
C GLY A 267 46.15 -4.59 21.28
N ASP A 268 45.88 -5.54 22.13
CA ASP A 268 46.98 -6.30 22.78
C ASP A 268 47.32 -7.52 21.94
N SER A 269 48.52 -7.36 21.38
CA SER A 269 49.28 -8.45 20.75
C SER A 269 49.55 -9.57 21.74
N VAL A 270 49.09 -10.76 21.40
CA VAL A 270 49.48 -12.01 22.05
C VAL A 270 50.99 -12.20 21.97
N ARG A 271 51.69 -12.06 23.09
CA ARG A 271 53.06 -12.47 23.28
C ARG A 271 53.10 -13.91 23.77
N GLU A 272 53.44 -14.80 22.87
CA GLU A 272 53.90 -16.15 23.09
C GLU A 272 55.09 -16.14 24.07
N ARG A 273 54.99 -16.80 25.22
CA ARG A 273 56.11 -17.18 26.07
C ARG A 273 56.10 -18.68 26.26
N SER A 274 56.93 -19.30 25.50
CA SER A 274 57.51 -20.60 25.80
C SER A 274 58.25 -20.56 27.16
N ARG A 275 57.97 -21.52 28.03
CA ARG A 275 58.87 -21.94 29.08
C ARG A 275 58.88 -23.44 29.23
N THR A 276 59.95 -23.98 28.78
CA THR A 276 60.53 -25.28 29.09
C THR A 276 61.00 -25.35 30.55
N GLY A 277 61.06 -26.58 31.11
CA GLY A 277 61.87 -26.89 32.26
C GLY A 277 61.08 -27.41 33.46
N ASP A 278 60.99 -28.60 33.63
CA ASP A 278 61.96 -29.56 34.28
C ASP A 278 61.64 -29.75 35.77
N GLY A 279 61.57 -30.97 36.17
CA GLY A 279 62.12 -31.34 37.42
C GLY A 279 61.19 -31.91 38.51
N ALA A 280 61.15 -33.24 38.57
CA ALA A 280 61.47 -34.04 39.73
C ALA A 280 60.47 -34.23 40.92
N ARG A 281 59.92 -35.42 41.03
CA ARG A 281 60.06 -36.39 42.14
C ARG A 281 59.46 -36.09 43.54
N ARG A 282 58.80 -37.15 43.99
CA ARG A 282 58.63 -37.67 45.35
C ARG A 282 57.43 -37.09 46.15
N LYS A 283 56.57 -37.90 46.67
CA LYS A 283 56.42 -39.23 47.26
C LYS A 283 54.97 -39.67 47.14
#